data_b96c47012075cce6498064f11dd59b3a
#
_entry.id   b96c47012075cce6498064f11dd59b3a
#
_cell.length_a   1.000
_cell.length_b   1.000
_cell.length_c   1.000
_cell.angle_alpha   90.00
_cell.angle_beta   90.00
_cell.angle_gamma   90.00
#
_symmetry.space_group_name_H-M   'P 1'
#
loop_
_entity.id
_entity.type
_entity.pdbx_description
1 polymer ?
#
loop_
_entity_poly.entity_id
_entity_poly.type
_entity_poly.pdbx_seq_one_letter_code
_entity_poly.pdbx_strand_id
1 'polypeptide(L)'
;MTAKHHLELTQVGIDFPTPKGPFTALTDVNLRINKGEFISLIGHSGCGKSTVLNIIAGLHKATKGGVILDGQEVNEPGPERAVVFQNHSLLPWLTAYKNVELAVKQTSKGRSKAEMRDWIEHNLELVHMSHAVDKLPAEISGGMKQRVGIARALAMEPKVLLMDEPFGALDALTRAHLQDSIMEIHADLGNTVVMITHDVDEAVLLSDRIVMMTNGPSATIGEVLNIELPRPRDRLALADNPQYNHYRHDVLTFLYEKQRKVESVAAHRKKSQDGAKGVQENVA
;
A
#
# COMPACT_ATOMS: atom_id res chain seq x y z
N MET A 1 -29.14 12.39 -3.50
CA MET A 1 -28.49 11.04 -3.45
C MET A 1 -27.05 11.30 -3.11
N THR A 2 -26.59 10.95 -1.91
CA THR A 2 -25.16 11.04 -1.54
C THR A 2 -24.37 10.11 -2.46
N ALA A 3 -23.35 10.64 -3.11
CA ALA A 3 -22.45 9.85 -3.95
C ALA A 3 -21.90 8.70 -3.10
N LYS A 4 -22.19 7.47 -3.51
CA LYS A 4 -21.73 6.26 -2.80
C LYS A 4 -20.26 6.08 -3.13
N HIS A 5 -19.38 6.29 -2.15
CA HIS A 5 -17.95 6.08 -2.35
C HIS A 5 -17.66 4.61 -2.67
N HIS A 6 -16.58 4.38 -3.43
CA HIS A 6 -16.20 3.03 -3.85
C HIS A 6 -15.65 2.21 -2.68
N LEU A 7 -14.73 2.80 -1.90
CA LEU A 7 -14.14 2.18 -0.71
C LEU A 7 -14.24 3.17 0.46
N GLU A 8 -14.80 2.72 1.59
CA GLU A 8 -14.99 3.55 2.79
C GLU A 8 -14.45 2.84 4.03
N LEU A 9 -13.61 3.53 4.77
CA LEU A 9 -13.21 3.18 6.14
C LEU A 9 -13.94 4.13 7.08
N THR A 10 -14.70 3.60 8.05
CA THR A 10 -15.47 4.41 9.00
C THR A 10 -15.09 4.03 10.41
N GLN A 11 -14.48 4.97 11.16
CA GLN A 11 -14.06 4.83 12.55
C GLN A 11 -13.25 3.55 12.82
N VAL A 12 -12.41 3.16 11.83
CA VAL A 12 -11.64 1.91 11.92
C VAL A 12 -10.60 2.00 13.02
N GLY A 13 -10.68 1.06 13.96
CA GLY A 13 -9.70 0.84 15.00
C GLY A 13 -9.37 -0.64 15.15
N ILE A 14 -8.15 -0.95 15.60
CA ILE A 14 -7.73 -2.32 15.87
C ILE A 14 -6.86 -2.41 17.10
N ASP A 15 -7.22 -3.35 17.99
CA ASP A 15 -6.47 -3.71 19.18
C ASP A 15 -5.88 -5.12 19.01
N PHE A 16 -4.57 -5.25 19.24
CA PHE A 16 -3.90 -6.55 19.25
C PHE A 16 -3.70 -7.03 20.67
N PRO A 17 -4.03 -8.30 21.00
CA PRO A 17 -3.75 -8.86 22.31
C PRO A 17 -2.24 -8.99 22.51
N THR A 18 -1.74 -8.52 23.66
CA THR A 18 -0.35 -8.72 24.06
C THR A 18 -0.28 -9.23 25.52
N PRO A 19 0.84 -9.86 25.93
CA PRO A 19 1.00 -10.31 27.32
C PRO A 19 0.88 -9.20 28.38
N LYS A 20 1.06 -7.93 27.96
CA LYS A 20 0.96 -6.74 28.83
C LYS A 20 -0.40 -6.03 28.73
N GLY A 21 -1.38 -6.64 28.09
CA GLY A 21 -2.69 -6.05 27.79
C GLY A 21 -2.86 -5.68 26.31
N PRO A 22 -4.03 -5.17 25.90
CA PRO A 22 -4.31 -4.82 24.52
C PRO A 22 -3.41 -3.67 24.06
N PHE A 23 -2.86 -3.82 22.84
CA PHE A 23 -2.10 -2.79 22.14
C PHE A 23 -2.98 -2.20 21.04
N THR A 24 -3.40 -0.95 21.19
CA THR A 24 -4.15 -0.23 20.16
C THR A 24 -3.21 0.24 19.06
N ALA A 25 -3.27 -0.39 17.89
CA ALA A 25 -2.43 -0.01 16.76
C ALA A 25 -3.06 1.16 15.97
N LEU A 26 -4.37 1.11 15.74
CA LEU A 26 -5.12 2.13 15.00
C LEU A 26 -6.32 2.59 15.80
N THR A 27 -6.66 3.87 15.68
CA THR A 27 -7.87 4.45 16.26
C THR A 27 -8.49 5.47 15.30
N ASP A 28 -9.81 5.42 15.17
CA ASP A 28 -10.64 6.39 14.41
C ASP A 28 -10.10 6.71 13.00
N VAL A 29 -9.69 5.69 12.25
CA VAL A 29 -9.27 5.86 10.86
C VAL A 29 -10.50 6.02 9.99
N ASN A 30 -10.63 7.19 9.37
CA ASN A 30 -11.73 7.55 8.47
C ASN A 30 -11.16 7.91 7.10
N LEU A 31 -11.52 7.17 6.04
CA LEU A 31 -11.04 7.40 4.68
C LEU A 31 -12.11 7.02 3.67
N ARG A 32 -12.33 7.87 2.68
CA ARG A 32 -13.22 7.61 1.56
C ARG A 32 -12.43 7.68 0.27
N ILE A 33 -12.55 6.66 -0.55
CA ILE A 33 -11.81 6.49 -1.80
C ILE A 33 -12.81 6.36 -2.94
N ASN A 34 -12.61 7.13 -3.99
CA ASN A 34 -13.43 7.08 -5.19
C ASN A 34 -12.94 5.96 -6.12
N LYS A 35 -13.82 5.50 -7.00
CA LYS A 35 -13.45 4.51 -8.01
C LYS A 35 -12.39 5.08 -8.96
N GLY A 36 -11.36 4.29 -9.24
CA GLY A 36 -10.26 4.67 -10.13
C GLY A 36 -9.25 5.64 -9.51
N GLU A 37 -9.33 5.90 -8.21
CA GLU A 37 -8.41 6.78 -7.52
C GLU A 37 -7.14 6.04 -7.09
N PHE A 38 -5.98 6.66 -7.28
CA PHE A 38 -4.69 6.16 -6.79
C PHE A 38 -4.31 6.88 -5.49
N ILE A 39 -4.24 6.15 -4.39
CA ILE A 39 -3.91 6.71 -3.07
C ILE A 39 -2.62 6.10 -2.55
N SER A 40 -1.73 6.94 -2.02
CA SER A 40 -0.58 6.49 -1.22
C SER A 40 -0.79 6.72 0.26
N LEU A 41 -0.52 5.69 1.08
CA LEU A 41 -0.40 5.79 2.53
C LEU A 41 1.08 6.00 2.88
N ILE A 42 1.39 7.12 3.55
CA ILE A 42 2.76 7.46 3.96
C ILE A 42 2.81 7.73 5.46
N GLY A 43 3.96 7.48 6.08
CA GLY A 43 4.17 7.68 7.51
C GLY A 43 5.35 6.85 8.02
N HIS A 44 5.77 7.07 9.25
CA HIS A 44 6.92 6.39 9.85
C HIS A 44 6.71 4.87 9.95
N SER A 45 7.83 4.14 10.06
CA SER A 45 7.79 2.70 10.31
C SER A 45 7.02 2.41 11.60
N GLY A 46 6.15 1.39 11.57
CA GLY A 46 5.32 0.99 12.72
C GLY A 46 4.09 1.88 12.99
N CYS A 47 3.78 2.88 12.15
CA CYS A 47 2.56 3.70 12.32
C CYS A 47 1.26 3.01 11.85
N GLY A 48 1.28 1.73 11.48
CA GLY A 48 0.07 0.98 11.16
C GLY A 48 -0.37 0.99 9.69
N LYS A 49 0.43 1.47 8.73
CA LYS A 49 0.09 1.47 7.29
C LYS A 49 -0.29 0.08 6.77
N SER A 50 0.57 -0.92 6.99
CA SER A 50 0.29 -2.31 6.59
C SER A 50 -0.92 -2.88 7.34
N THR A 51 -1.19 -2.41 8.57
CA THR A 51 -2.41 -2.79 9.29
C THR A 51 -3.66 -2.24 8.61
N VAL A 52 -3.66 -0.98 8.17
CA VAL A 52 -4.76 -0.39 7.38
C VAL A 52 -4.96 -1.18 6.09
N LEU A 53 -3.88 -1.45 5.36
CA LEU A 53 -3.96 -2.22 4.11
C LEU A 53 -4.51 -3.63 4.34
N ASN A 54 -4.06 -4.32 5.39
CA ASN A 54 -4.54 -5.66 5.74
C ASN A 54 -6.02 -5.67 6.17
N ILE A 55 -6.51 -4.59 6.79
CA ILE A 55 -7.95 -4.44 7.10
C ILE A 55 -8.75 -4.24 5.81
N ILE A 56 -8.28 -3.41 4.88
CA ILE A 56 -8.90 -3.24 3.56
C ILE A 56 -8.92 -4.57 2.79
N ALA A 57 -7.82 -5.34 2.84
CA ALA A 57 -7.73 -6.66 2.23
C ALA A 57 -8.68 -7.72 2.85
N GLY A 58 -9.19 -7.46 4.05
CA GLY A 58 -9.97 -8.44 4.83
C GLY A 58 -9.10 -9.48 5.54
N LEU A 59 -7.77 -9.27 5.62
CA LEU A 59 -6.83 -10.15 6.33
C LEU A 59 -6.84 -9.90 7.84
N HIS A 60 -7.20 -8.69 8.27
CA HIS A 60 -7.42 -8.34 9.66
C HIS A 60 -8.82 -7.78 9.83
N LYS A 61 -9.51 -8.24 10.88
CA LYS A 61 -10.82 -7.69 11.26
C LYS A 61 -10.61 -6.51 12.20
N ALA A 62 -11.21 -5.36 11.87
CA ALA A 62 -11.23 -4.21 12.77
C ALA A 62 -11.95 -4.56 14.08
N THR A 63 -11.45 -4.05 15.22
CA THR A 63 -12.13 -4.19 16.52
C THR A 63 -13.21 -3.11 16.72
N LYS A 64 -13.10 -2.01 15.98
CA LYS A 64 -14.07 -0.90 15.94
C LYS A 64 -14.23 -0.41 14.52
N GLY A 65 -15.41 0.08 14.18
CA GLY A 65 -15.73 0.53 12.84
C GLY A 65 -15.71 -0.59 11.81
N GLY A 66 -15.55 -0.24 10.54
CA GLY A 66 -15.54 -1.22 9.45
C GLY A 66 -15.11 -0.64 8.12
N VAL A 67 -14.95 -1.52 7.15
CA VAL A 67 -14.61 -1.21 5.77
C VAL A 67 -15.77 -1.62 4.87
N ILE A 68 -16.16 -0.76 3.95
CA ILE A 68 -17.23 -0.99 2.98
C ILE A 68 -16.64 -0.83 1.57
N LEU A 69 -16.82 -1.81 0.71
CA LEU A 69 -16.48 -1.78 -0.71
C LEU A 69 -17.76 -1.90 -1.54
N ASP A 70 -18.06 -0.93 -2.39
CA ASP A 70 -19.29 -0.88 -3.20
C ASP A 70 -20.58 -1.11 -2.38
N GLY A 71 -20.60 -0.69 -1.11
CA GLY A 71 -21.73 -0.85 -0.22
C GLY A 71 -21.84 -2.21 0.44
N GLN A 72 -20.83 -3.07 0.32
CA GLN A 72 -20.72 -4.34 1.01
C GLN A 72 -19.62 -4.30 2.05
N GLU A 73 -19.91 -4.80 3.26
CA GLU A 73 -18.91 -4.85 4.32
C GLU A 73 -17.81 -5.86 4.02
N VAL A 74 -16.57 -5.46 4.28
CA VAL A 74 -15.37 -6.30 4.10
C VAL A 74 -15.10 -7.04 5.41
N ASN A 75 -15.42 -8.34 5.45
CA ASN A 75 -15.21 -9.17 6.63
C ASN A 75 -14.16 -10.27 6.44
N GLU A 76 -13.81 -10.60 5.21
CA GLU A 76 -12.88 -11.66 4.83
C GLU A 76 -12.14 -11.32 3.52
N PRO A 77 -11.02 -11.97 3.20
CA PRO A 77 -10.34 -11.79 1.91
C PRO A 77 -11.26 -12.17 0.74
N GLY A 78 -11.16 -11.42 -0.36
CA GLY A 78 -11.93 -11.67 -1.56
C GLY A 78 -11.19 -11.28 -2.84
N PRO A 79 -11.55 -11.87 -4.01
CA PRO A 79 -10.86 -11.65 -5.28
C PRO A 79 -10.96 -10.20 -5.77
N GLU A 80 -11.95 -9.44 -5.31
CA GLU A 80 -12.13 -8.03 -5.65
C GLU A 80 -11.07 -7.11 -5.00
N ARG A 81 -10.22 -7.64 -4.12
CA ARG A 81 -9.13 -6.94 -3.42
C ARG A 81 -7.84 -7.75 -3.54
N ALA A 82 -7.05 -7.47 -4.56
CA ALA A 82 -5.76 -8.14 -4.74
C ALA A 82 -4.64 -7.42 -3.99
N VAL A 83 -3.72 -8.19 -3.40
CA VAL A 83 -2.59 -7.67 -2.63
C VAL A 83 -1.27 -8.02 -3.31
N VAL A 84 -0.44 -7.00 -3.52
CA VAL A 84 0.97 -7.13 -3.90
C VAL A 84 1.80 -6.88 -2.65
N PHE A 85 2.44 -7.92 -2.14
CA PHE A 85 3.27 -7.84 -0.94
C PHE A 85 4.68 -7.35 -1.26
N GLN A 86 5.35 -6.75 -0.30
CA GLN A 86 6.75 -6.34 -0.36
C GLN A 86 7.69 -7.49 -0.74
N ASN A 87 7.47 -8.67 -0.20
CA ASN A 87 8.20 -9.90 -0.52
C ASN A 87 7.53 -10.66 -1.65
N HIS A 88 7.47 -10.19 -2.84
CA HIS A 88 6.93 -10.75 -4.09
C HIS A 88 5.96 -11.96 -3.95
N SER A 89 6.08 -12.78 -2.91
CA SER A 89 5.24 -13.94 -2.52
C SER A 89 4.97 -14.92 -3.67
N LEU A 90 5.95 -15.10 -4.57
CA LEU A 90 5.86 -16.09 -5.65
C LEU A 90 6.15 -17.48 -5.10
N LEU A 91 5.41 -18.47 -5.61
CA LEU A 91 5.67 -19.87 -5.32
C LEU A 91 6.93 -20.31 -6.06
N PRO A 92 8.02 -20.67 -5.35
CA PRO A 92 9.34 -20.84 -5.95
C PRO A 92 9.46 -22.05 -6.89
N TRP A 93 8.54 -23.01 -6.80
CA TRP A 93 8.46 -24.20 -7.67
C TRP A 93 7.57 -24.02 -8.90
N LEU A 94 6.96 -22.85 -9.08
CA LEU A 94 6.13 -22.49 -10.22
C LEU A 94 6.83 -21.46 -11.10
N THR A 95 6.70 -21.60 -12.42
CA THR A 95 7.17 -20.60 -13.38
C THR A 95 6.40 -19.28 -13.22
N ALA A 96 6.86 -18.20 -13.86
CA ALA A 96 6.15 -16.93 -13.90
C ALA A 96 4.71 -17.12 -14.42
N TYR A 97 4.54 -17.84 -15.53
CA TYR A 97 3.23 -18.20 -16.08
C TYR A 97 2.35 -18.91 -15.05
N LYS A 98 2.85 -19.94 -14.40
CA LYS A 98 2.08 -20.75 -13.44
C LYS A 98 1.74 -19.99 -12.15
N ASN A 99 2.56 -19.03 -11.74
CA ASN A 99 2.24 -18.15 -10.63
C ASN A 99 1.04 -17.24 -10.95
N VAL A 100 0.91 -16.74 -12.19
CA VAL A 100 -0.26 -15.98 -12.63
C VAL A 100 -1.46 -16.89 -12.87
N GLU A 101 -1.24 -18.08 -13.44
CA GLU A 101 -2.30 -19.08 -13.68
C GLU A 101 -3.09 -19.43 -12.41
N LEU A 102 -2.42 -19.46 -11.24
CA LEU A 102 -3.10 -19.72 -9.96
C LEU A 102 -4.22 -18.70 -9.68
N ALA A 103 -3.95 -17.41 -9.92
CA ALA A 103 -4.92 -16.35 -9.71
C ALA A 103 -6.07 -16.46 -10.72
N VAL A 104 -5.75 -16.68 -11.99
CA VAL A 104 -6.75 -16.84 -13.05
C VAL A 104 -7.68 -18.01 -12.77
N LYS A 105 -7.17 -19.15 -12.31
CA LYS A 105 -8.00 -20.32 -11.96
C LYS A 105 -8.99 -20.05 -10.84
N GLN A 106 -8.70 -19.13 -9.93
CA GLN A 106 -9.61 -18.80 -8.83
C GLN A 106 -10.76 -17.88 -9.27
N THR A 107 -10.53 -17.02 -10.26
CA THR A 107 -11.48 -15.98 -10.66
C THR A 107 -12.20 -16.27 -11.97
N SER A 108 -11.62 -17.08 -12.85
CA SER A 108 -12.12 -17.32 -14.23
C SER A 108 -13.20 -18.39 -14.31
N LYS A 109 -14.26 -18.29 -13.50
CA LYS A 109 -15.40 -19.19 -13.61
C LYS A 109 -16.07 -19.03 -14.99
N GLY A 110 -16.06 -20.08 -15.81
CA GLY A 110 -16.69 -20.12 -17.12
C GLY A 110 -15.79 -19.79 -18.30
N ARG A 111 -14.53 -19.36 -18.12
CA ARG A 111 -13.57 -19.19 -19.21
C ARG A 111 -13.06 -20.54 -19.71
N SER A 112 -12.92 -20.69 -21.02
CA SER A 112 -12.26 -21.83 -21.66
C SER A 112 -10.76 -21.84 -21.33
N LYS A 113 -10.09 -22.98 -21.58
CA LYS A 113 -8.62 -23.07 -21.40
C LYS A 113 -7.86 -22.09 -22.32
N ALA A 114 -8.35 -21.84 -23.52
CA ALA A 114 -7.74 -20.89 -24.45
C ALA A 114 -7.85 -19.45 -23.91
N GLU A 115 -9.04 -19.01 -23.52
CA GLU A 115 -9.27 -17.69 -22.94
C GLU A 115 -8.47 -17.47 -21.64
N MET A 116 -8.33 -18.48 -20.78
CA MET A 116 -7.47 -18.39 -19.60
C MET A 116 -5.99 -18.20 -19.97
N ARG A 117 -5.52 -18.92 -20.98
CA ARG A 117 -4.15 -18.79 -21.47
C ARG A 117 -3.89 -17.40 -22.02
N ASP A 118 -4.74 -16.92 -22.90
CA ASP A 118 -4.61 -15.60 -23.52
C ASP A 118 -4.64 -14.50 -22.43
N TRP A 119 -5.47 -14.66 -21.39
CA TRP A 119 -5.54 -13.74 -20.28
C TRP A 119 -4.28 -13.75 -19.40
N ILE A 120 -3.66 -14.91 -19.17
CA ILE A 120 -2.39 -15.00 -18.43
C ILE A 120 -1.27 -14.34 -19.23
N GLU A 121 -1.18 -14.63 -20.54
CA GLU A 121 -0.18 -14.05 -21.44
C GLU A 121 -0.33 -12.54 -21.51
N HIS A 122 -1.55 -12.02 -21.65
CA HIS A 122 -1.86 -10.58 -21.61
C HIS A 122 -1.37 -9.91 -20.33
N ASN A 123 -1.67 -10.46 -19.14
CA ASN A 123 -1.23 -9.87 -17.86
C ASN A 123 0.29 -9.90 -17.68
N LEU A 124 0.99 -10.91 -18.22
CA LEU A 124 2.45 -10.95 -18.23
C LEU A 124 3.03 -9.94 -19.23
N GLU A 125 2.37 -9.68 -20.35
CA GLU A 125 2.74 -8.66 -21.33
C GLU A 125 2.61 -7.24 -20.74
N LEU A 126 1.51 -6.93 -20.04
CA LEU A 126 1.30 -5.64 -19.35
C LEU A 126 2.45 -5.24 -18.43
N VAL A 127 3.11 -6.23 -17.82
CA VAL A 127 4.27 -5.99 -16.94
C VAL A 127 5.61 -6.27 -17.65
N HIS A 128 5.64 -6.41 -18.98
CA HIS A 128 6.81 -6.70 -19.79
C HIS A 128 7.55 -7.99 -19.41
N MET A 129 6.81 -9.05 -19.09
CA MET A 129 7.36 -10.35 -18.66
C MET A 129 7.18 -11.47 -19.69
N SER A 130 6.74 -11.17 -20.93
CA SER A 130 6.53 -12.18 -22.00
C SER A 130 7.78 -13.00 -22.33
N HIS A 131 8.98 -12.41 -22.18
CA HIS A 131 10.28 -13.07 -22.44
C HIS A 131 10.70 -14.06 -21.35
N ALA A 132 10.01 -14.10 -20.21
CA ALA A 132 10.40 -14.89 -19.03
C ALA A 132 9.26 -15.76 -18.45
N VAL A 133 8.24 -16.07 -19.26
CA VAL A 133 7.03 -16.79 -18.83
C VAL A 133 7.34 -18.18 -18.25
N ASP A 134 8.33 -18.87 -18.79
CA ASP A 134 8.74 -20.23 -18.38
C ASP A 134 9.82 -20.24 -17.27
N LYS A 135 10.30 -19.08 -16.84
CA LYS A 135 11.33 -18.97 -15.82
C LYS A 135 10.77 -19.19 -14.42
N LEU A 136 11.56 -19.87 -13.58
CA LEU A 136 11.31 -19.98 -12.16
C LEU A 136 11.70 -18.69 -11.42
N PRO A 137 11.15 -18.42 -10.24
CA PRO A 137 11.55 -17.25 -9.43
C PRO A 137 13.07 -17.19 -9.14
N ALA A 138 13.73 -18.31 -9.02
CA ALA A 138 15.19 -18.37 -8.80
C ALA A 138 16.00 -17.90 -10.02
N GLU A 139 15.42 -17.91 -11.22
CA GLU A 139 16.09 -17.58 -12.49
C GLU A 139 15.86 -16.13 -12.93
N ILE A 140 15.11 -15.33 -12.16
CA ILE A 140 14.74 -13.95 -12.51
C ILE A 140 15.14 -12.98 -11.40
N SER A 141 15.37 -11.72 -11.79
CA SER A 141 15.74 -10.64 -10.85
C SER A 141 14.63 -10.28 -9.88
N GLY A 142 14.95 -9.53 -8.80
CA GLY A 142 13.97 -9.03 -7.85
C GLY A 142 12.87 -8.19 -8.51
N GLY A 143 13.24 -7.30 -9.43
CA GLY A 143 12.28 -6.50 -10.19
C GLY A 143 11.37 -7.34 -11.08
N MET A 144 11.90 -8.38 -11.72
CA MET A 144 11.08 -9.31 -12.50
C MET A 144 10.12 -10.11 -11.61
N LYS A 145 10.54 -10.53 -10.41
CA LYS A 145 9.64 -11.17 -9.43
C LYS A 145 8.50 -10.25 -9.04
N GLN A 146 8.79 -8.96 -8.81
CA GLN A 146 7.77 -7.98 -8.47
C GLN A 146 6.77 -7.79 -9.61
N ARG A 147 7.24 -7.69 -10.86
CA ARG A 147 6.40 -7.64 -12.05
C ARG A 147 5.45 -8.84 -12.15
N VAL A 148 5.94 -10.06 -11.93
CA VAL A 148 5.10 -11.27 -11.91
C VAL A 148 4.07 -11.22 -10.78
N GLY A 149 4.45 -10.70 -9.59
CA GLY A 149 3.54 -10.50 -8.46
C GLY A 149 2.40 -9.54 -8.80
N ILE A 150 2.71 -8.45 -9.52
CA ILE A 150 1.73 -7.47 -10.01
C ILE A 150 0.83 -8.10 -11.08
N ALA A 151 1.40 -8.80 -12.07
CA ALA A 151 0.62 -9.52 -13.09
C ALA A 151 -0.36 -10.52 -12.45
N ARG A 152 0.07 -11.25 -11.43
CA ARG A 152 -0.78 -12.18 -10.68
C ARG A 152 -1.93 -11.45 -9.98
N ALA A 153 -1.69 -10.29 -9.40
CA ALA A 153 -2.71 -9.49 -8.75
C ALA A 153 -3.72 -8.92 -9.77
N LEU A 154 -3.24 -8.36 -10.88
CA LEU A 154 -4.08 -7.81 -11.96
C LEU A 154 -4.92 -8.88 -12.65
N ALA A 155 -4.38 -10.09 -12.82
CA ALA A 155 -5.08 -11.21 -13.44
C ALA A 155 -6.35 -11.65 -12.70
N MET A 156 -6.51 -11.25 -11.44
CA MET A 156 -7.74 -11.43 -10.66
C MET A 156 -8.84 -10.43 -11.02
N GLU A 157 -8.58 -9.43 -11.87
CA GLU A 157 -9.49 -8.33 -12.20
C GLU A 157 -10.04 -7.61 -10.94
N PRO A 158 -9.15 -7.19 -10.02
CA PRO A 158 -9.58 -6.66 -8.75
C PRO A 158 -10.21 -5.27 -8.90
N LYS A 159 -11.21 -4.97 -8.07
CA LYS A 159 -11.76 -3.62 -7.93
C LYS A 159 -10.79 -2.68 -7.23
N VAL A 160 -10.01 -3.23 -6.27
CA VAL A 160 -9.00 -2.51 -5.50
C VAL A 160 -7.69 -3.28 -5.52
N LEU A 161 -6.64 -2.64 -6.03
CA LEU A 161 -5.27 -3.15 -5.98
C LEU A 161 -4.56 -2.55 -4.77
N LEU A 162 -4.12 -3.42 -3.87
CA LEU A 162 -3.41 -3.07 -2.65
C LEU A 162 -1.94 -3.38 -2.82
N MET A 163 -1.05 -2.43 -2.57
CA MET A 163 0.39 -2.60 -2.75
C MET A 163 1.15 -2.18 -1.47
N ASP A 164 1.89 -3.11 -0.87
CA ASP A 164 2.71 -2.85 0.31
C ASP A 164 4.18 -2.70 -0.09
N GLU A 165 4.67 -1.46 -0.15
CA GLU A 165 6.04 -1.08 -0.53
C GLU A 165 6.54 -1.77 -1.82
N PRO A 166 5.80 -1.67 -2.95
CA PRO A 166 6.04 -2.50 -4.14
C PRO A 166 7.39 -2.26 -4.82
N PHE A 167 8.08 -1.17 -4.49
CA PHE A 167 9.31 -0.75 -5.14
C PHE A 167 10.54 -0.79 -4.22
N GLY A 168 10.35 -1.09 -2.92
CA GLY A 168 11.38 -0.91 -1.89
C GLY A 168 12.66 -1.73 -2.10
N ALA A 169 12.57 -2.89 -2.74
CA ALA A 169 13.71 -3.79 -2.98
C ALA A 169 14.38 -3.63 -4.36
N LEU A 170 14.01 -2.58 -5.13
CA LEU A 170 14.46 -2.40 -6.52
C LEU A 170 15.56 -1.33 -6.62
N ASP A 171 16.51 -1.54 -7.55
CA ASP A 171 17.43 -0.48 -7.97
C ASP A 171 16.69 0.67 -8.66
N ALA A 172 17.33 1.83 -8.77
CA ALA A 172 16.69 3.06 -9.22
C ALA A 172 16.09 2.97 -10.64
N LEU A 173 16.77 2.33 -11.59
CA LEU A 173 16.28 2.22 -12.97
C LEU A 173 15.12 1.22 -13.07
N THR A 174 15.25 0.05 -12.47
CA THR A 174 14.18 -0.95 -12.42
C THR A 174 12.93 -0.40 -11.72
N ARG A 175 13.12 0.37 -10.66
CA ARG A 175 12.04 1.07 -9.93
C ARG A 175 11.32 2.05 -10.85
N ALA A 176 12.07 2.95 -11.53
CA ALA A 176 11.50 3.93 -12.44
C ALA A 176 10.64 3.26 -13.52
N HIS A 177 11.19 2.26 -14.21
CA HIS A 177 10.45 1.53 -15.26
C HIS A 177 9.19 0.83 -14.72
N LEU A 178 9.23 0.27 -13.49
CA LEU A 178 8.06 -0.38 -12.93
C LEU A 178 6.98 0.63 -12.53
N GLN A 179 7.38 1.79 -11.99
CA GLN A 179 6.46 2.88 -11.68
C GLN A 179 5.77 3.41 -12.94
N ASP A 180 6.52 3.58 -14.04
CA ASP A 180 5.97 4.00 -15.33
C ASP A 180 4.96 2.97 -15.84
N SER A 181 5.31 1.66 -15.81
CA SER A 181 4.37 0.59 -16.17
C SER A 181 3.10 0.59 -15.31
N ILE A 182 3.20 0.86 -14.00
CA ILE A 182 2.01 0.94 -13.13
C ILE A 182 1.15 2.16 -13.46
N MET A 183 1.74 3.31 -13.82
CA MET A 183 0.97 4.47 -14.25
C MET A 183 0.22 4.20 -15.55
N GLU A 184 0.84 3.54 -16.52
CA GLU A 184 0.21 3.12 -17.78
C GLU A 184 -0.95 2.14 -17.50
N ILE A 185 -0.70 1.07 -16.74
CA ILE A 185 -1.72 0.08 -16.36
C ILE A 185 -2.90 0.74 -15.63
N HIS A 186 -2.62 1.65 -14.69
CA HIS A 186 -3.67 2.37 -13.98
C HIS A 186 -4.50 3.27 -14.91
N ALA A 187 -3.86 3.95 -15.88
CA ALA A 187 -4.55 4.78 -16.87
C ALA A 187 -5.46 3.93 -17.78
N ASP A 188 -5.01 2.74 -18.17
CA ASP A 188 -5.74 1.84 -19.07
C ASP A 188 -6.89 1.11 -18.36
N LEU A 189 -6.67 0.61 -17.15
CA LEU A 189 -7.64 -0.21 -16.44
C LEU A 189 -8.59 0.60 -15.54
N GLY A 190 -8.19 1.79 -15.08
CA GLY A 190 -8.98 2.63 -14.18
C GLY A 190 -9.35 1.97 -12.86
N ASN A 191 -8.55 1.00 -12.38
CA ASN A 191 -8.78 0.34 -11.11
C ASN A 191 -8.36 1.25 -9.93
N THR A 192 -9.01 1.06 -8.78
CA THR A 192 -8.65 1.80 -7.56
C THR A 192 -7.36 1.21 -6.97
N VAL A 193 -6.41 2.07 -6.59
CA VAL A 193 -5.12 1.65 -6.03
C VAL A 193 -4.92 2.24 -4.64
N VAL A 194 -4.52 1.41 -3.68
CA VAL A 194 -4.03 1.85 -2.37
C VAL A 194 -2.61 1.30 -2.19
N MET A 195 -1.64 2.20 -2.18
CA MET A 195 -0.23 1.86 -2.09
C MET A 195 0.38 2.36 -0.78
N ILE A 196 1.18 1.54 -0.14
CA ILE A 196 2.06 1.97 0.94
C ILE A 196 3.43 2.26 0.36
N THR A 197 3.98 3.41 0.70
CA THR A 197 5.37 3.75 0.44
C THR A 197 5.96 4.58 1.57
N HIS A 198 7.28 4.56 1.69
CA HIS A 198 8.05 5.48 2.53
C HIS A 198 8.81 6.51 1.70
N ASP A 199 8.73 6.42 0.38
CA ASP A 199 9.37 7.33 -0.57
C ASP A 199 8.40 8.44 -0.98
N VAL A 200 8.78 9.69 -0.68
CA VAL A 200 7.97 10.88 -0.96
C VAL A 200 7.82 11.12 -2.46
N ASP A 201 8.88 10.86 -3.24
CA ASP A 201 8.86 11.03 -4.68
C ASP A 201 7.89 10.03 -5.35
N GLU A 202 7.87 8.78 -4.88
CA GLU A 202 6.88 7.78 -5.32
C GLU A 202 5.45 8.23 -5.03
N ALA A 203 5.20 8.70 -3.81
CA ALA A 203 3.86 9.13 -3.40
C ALA A 203 3.36 10.30 -4.25
N VAL A 204 4.18 11.33 -4.48
CA VAL A 204 3.78 12.50 -5.28
C VAL A 204 3.66 12.15 -6.77
N LEU A 205 4.56 11.29 -7.30
CA LEU A 205 4.53 10.90 -8.70
C LEU A 205 3.29 10.09 -9.06
N LEU A 206 2.88 9.14 -8.22
CA LEU A 206 1.89 8.12 -8.59
C LEU A 206 0.47 8.48 -8.16
N SER A 207 0.30 9.23 -7.05
CA SER A 207 -0.99 9.33 -6.38
C SER A 207 -1.83 10.53 -6.81
N ASP A 208 -3.14 10.38 -6.71
CA ASP A 208 -4.10 11.47 -6.77
C ASP A 208 -4.30 12.09 -5.38
N ARG A 209 -4.13 11.29 -4.32
CA ARG A 209 -4.05 11.76 -2.93
C ARG A 209 -2.99 11.00 -2.14
N ILE A 210 -2.36 11.73 -1.22
CA ILE A 210 -1.44 11.17 -0.23
C ILE A 210 -2.09 11.27 1.14
N VAL A 211 -2.24 10.12 1.79
CA VAL A 211 -2.78 9.99 3.14
C VAL A 211 -1.63 9.82 4.12
N MET A 212 -1.41 10.81 4.94
CA MET A 212 -0.30 10.87 5.91
C MET A 212 -0.77 10.39 7.27
N MET A 213 -0.18 9.31 7.78
CA MET A 213 -0.55 8.72 9.06
C MET A 213 0.25 9.31 10.22
N THR A 214 -0.40 9.45 11.36
CA THR A 214 0.27 9.83 12.62
C THR A 214 1.12 8.68 13.14
N ASN A 215 2.03 8.95 14.08
CA ASN A 215 2.83 7.92 14.73
C ASN A 215 1.98 7.08 15.70
N GLY A 216 2.33 5.78 15.83
CA GLY A 216 1.74 4.92 16.86
C GLY A 216 2.28 5.20 18.28
N PRO A 217 1.69 4.58 19.30
CA PRO A 217 0.46 3.77 19.29
C PRO A 217 -0.81 4.60 19.02
N SER A 218 -1.93 3.93 18.75
CA SER A 218 -3.21 4.57 18.42
C SER A 218 -3.12 5.52 17.22
N ALA A 219 -2.43 5.08 16.16
CA ALA A 219 -2.26 5.88 14.96
C ALA A 219 -3.59 6.12 14.23
N THR A 220 -3.69 7.27 13.61
CA THR A 220 -4.84 7.68 12.78
C THR A 220 -4.35 8.43 11.54
N ILE A 221 -5.26 8.89 10.70
CA ILE A 221 -4.94 9.81 9.61
C ILE A 221 -4.66 11.19 10.20
N GLY A 222 -3.47 11.70 9.91
CA GLY A 222 -3.06 13.02 10.35
C GLY A 222 -3.43 14.12 9.36
N GLU A 223 -3.22 13.83 8.06
CA GLU A 223 -3.50 14.78 6.98
C GLU A 223 -3.74 14.03 5.67
N VAL A 224 -4.51 14.64 4.77
CA VAL A 224 -4.73 14.14 3.40
C VAL A 224 -4.40 15.27 2.42
N LEU A 225 -3.41 15.03 1.55
CA LEU A 225 -2.96 15.96 0.54
C LEU A 225 -3.47 15.55 -0.83
N ASN A 226 -4.19 16.42 -1.52
CA ASN A 226 -4.62 16.22 -2.90
C ASN A 226 -3.49 16.60 -3.85
N ILE A 227 -3.22 15.78 -4.86
CA ILE A 227 -2.17 15.98 -5.86
C ILE A 227 -2.82 16.35 -7.20
N GLU A 228 -2.83 17.63 -7.50
CA GLU A 228 -3.47 18.19 -8.71
C GLU A 228 -2.47 18.30 -9.89
N LEU A 229 -1.57 17.32 -10.02
CA LEU A 229 -0.65 17.23 -11.15
C LEU A 229 -1.34 16.50 -12.31
N PRO A 230 -1.30 17.06 -13.53
CA PRO A 230 -1.93 16.41 -14.68
C PRO A 230 -1.28 15.05 -15.00
N ARG A 231 -2.07 14.15 -15.60
CA ARG A 231 -1.60 12.87 -16.13
C ARG A 231 -1.56 12.94 -17.68
N PRO A 232 -0.66 12.25 -18.38
CA PRO A 232 0.42 11.42 -17.85
C PRO A 232 1.52 12.28 -17.19
N ARG A 233 2.15 11.76 -16.14
CA ARG A 233 3.21 12.43 -15.40
C ARG A 233 4.56 12.03 -15.95
N ASP A 234 5.25 12.95 -16.60
CA ASP A 234 6.62 12.77 -17.09
C ASP A 234 7.61 13.11 -15.98
N ARG A 235 8.45 12.17 -15.65
CA ARG A 235 9.41 12.23 -14.56
C ARG A 235 10.46 13.34 -14.74
N LEU A 236 10.92 13.54 -15.97
CA LEU A 236 11.92 14.58 -16.29
C LEU A 236 11.28 15.97 -16.24
N ALA A 237 10.08 16.11 -16.80
CA ALA A 237 9.33 17.36 -16.76
C ALA A 237 8.93 17.76 -15.34
N LEU A 238 8.68 16.79 -14.45
CA LEU A 238 8.33 17.06 -13.05
C LEU A 238 9.54 17.50 -12.20
N ALA A 239 10.78 17.17 -12.56
CA ALA A 239 11.97 17.49 -11.78
C ALA A 239 12.08 18.99 -11.50
N ASP A 240 11.76 19.83 -12.48
CA ASP A 240 11.81 21.30 -12.37
C ASP A 240 10.43 21.94 -12.11
N ASN A 241 9.38 21.12 -11.88
CA ASN A 241 8.04 21.62 -11.68
C ASN A 241 7.86 22.18 -10.25
N PRO A 242 7.52 23.48 -10.09
CA PRO A 242 7.38 24.09 -8.77
C PRO A 242 6.27 23.45 -7.90
N GLN A 243 5.16 23.03 -8.52
CA GLN A 243 4.03 22.41 -7.81
C GLN A 243 4.40 21.01 -7.31
N TYR A 244 5.14 20.23 -8.11
CA TYR A 244 5.68 18.94 -7.69
C TYR A 244 6.61 19.10 -6.47
N ASN A 245 7.53 20.08 -6.52
CA ASN A 245 8.44 20.37 -5.42
C ASN A 245 7.71 20.88 -4.17
N HIS A 246 6.60 21.62 -4.34
CA HIS A 246 5.77 22.06 -3.23
C HIS A 246 5.11 20.87 -2.53
N TYR A 247 4.49 19.94 -3.26
CA TYR A 247 3.90 18.73 -2.67
C TYR A 247 4.92 17.88 -1.92
N ARG A 248 6.13 17.71 -2.50
CA ARG A 248 7.25 17.03 -1.80
C ARG A 248 7.60 17.71 -0.48
N HIS A 249 7.67 19.02 -0.48
CA HIS A 249 7.96 19.81 0.73
C HIS A 249 6.88 19.61 1.80
N ASP A 250 5.62 19.65 1.44
CA ASP A 250 4.50 19.47 2.37
C ASP A 250 4.54 18.09 3.04
N VAL A 251 4.72 17.03 2.25
CA VAL A 251 4.84 15.66 2.78
C VAL A 251 6.06 15.53 3.71
N LEU A 252 7.21 16.04 3.31
CA LEU A 252 8.43 16.03 4.15
C LEU A 252 8.19 16.79 5.45
N THR A 253 7.60 17.98 5.39
CA THR A 253 7.30 18.81 6.56
C THR A 253 6.43 18.05 7.55
N PHE A 254 5.35 17.43 7.08
CA PHE A 254 4.49 16.60 7.94
C PHE A 254 5.28 15.47 8.62
N LEU A 255 6.08 14.73 7.87
CA LEU A 255 6.86 13.61 8.40
C LEU A 255 7.85 14.07 9.46
N TYR A 256 8.61 15.14 9.21
CA TYR A 256 9.59 15.68 10.16
C TYR A 256 8.96 16.28 11.42
N GLU A 257 7.86 17.00 11.30
CA GLU A 257 7.15 17.56 12.46
C GLU A 257 6.57 16.47 13.39
N LYS A 258 6.02 15.39 12.81
CA LYS A 258 5.51 14.27 13.59
C LYS A 258 6.62 13.48 14.28
N GLN A 259 7.79 13.35 13.63
CA GLN A 259 8.97 12.72 14.24
C GLN A 259 9.44 13.51 15.46
N ARG A 260 9.59 14.82 15.34
CA ARG A 260 10.02 15.69 16.47
C ARG A 260 9.11 15.57 17.69
N LYS A 261 7.79 15.47 17.50
CA LYS A 261 6.85 15.26 18.62
C LYS A 261 7.07 13.93 19.33
N VAL A 262 7.37 12.86 18.61
CA VAL A 262 7.65 11.53 19.23
C VAL A 262 8.96 11.55 20.02
N GLU A 263 10.01 12.12 19.46
CA GLU A 263 11.31 12.23 20.12
C GLU A 263 11.21 13.07 21.41
N SER A 264 10.47 14.18 21.39
CA SER A 264 10.26 15.01 22.56
C SER A 264 9.47 14.28 23.66
N VAL A 265 8.45 13.51 23.31
CA VAL A 265 7.67 12.69 24.27
C VAL A 265 8.52 11.54 24.84
N ALA A 266 9.33 10.89 24.00
CA ALA A 266 10.25 9.84 24.45
C ALA A 266 11.33 10.38 25.40
N ALA A 267 11.88 11.57 25.09
CA ALA A 267 12.86 12.25 25.95
C ALA A 267 12.28 12.66 27.31
N HIS A 268 11.03 13.14 27.36
CA HIS A 268 10.32 13.44 28.59
C HIS A 268 10.04 12.19 29.44
N ARG A 269 9.63 11.08 28.82
CA ARG A 269 9.41 9.81 29.52
C ARG A 269 10.70 9.23 30.11
N LYS A 270 11.83 9.32 29.39
CA LYS A 270 13.14 8.92 29.91
C LYS A 270 13.56 9.75 31.13
N LYS A 271 13.44 11.07 31.08
CA LYS A 271 13.73 11.96 32.20
C LYS A 271 12.86 11.68 33.44
N SER A 272 11.58 11.36 33.23
CA SER A 272 10.65 11.01 34.30
C SER A 272 10.99 9.65 34.97
N GLN A 273 11.49 8.68 34.19
CA GLN A 273 11.92 7.37 34.70
C GLN A 273 13.26 7.43 35.42
N ASP A 274 14.21 8.21 34.94
CA ASP A 274 15.51 8.42 35.58
C ASP A 274 15.37 9.24 36.87
N GLY A 275 14.47 10.23 36.87
CA GLY A 275 14.13 11.00 38.11
C GLY A 275 13.46 10.16 39.19
N ALA A 276 12.63 9.18 38.81
CA ALA A 276 11.99 8.26 39.75
C ALA A 276 12.97 7.23 40.35
N LYS A 277 14.00 6.83 39.62
CA LYS A 277 15.07 5.94 40.15
C LYS A 277 16.01 6.66 41.11
N GLY A 278 16.35 7.92 40.85
CA GLY A 278 17.22 8.72 41.69
C GLY A 278 16.60 9.10 43.06
N VAL A 279 15.27 9.04 43.19
CA VAL A 279 14.57 9.27 44.47
C VAL A 279 14.53 8.02 45.37
N GLN A 280 14.64 6.81 44.81
CA GLN A 280 14.68 5.56 45.57
C GLN A 280 16.07 5.22 46.14
N GLU A 281 17.15 5.75 45.56
CA GLU A 281 18.52 5.53 46.05
C GLU A 281 18.93 6.48 47.20
N ASN A 282 18.15 7.54 47.50
CA ASN A 282 18.43 8.48 48.57
C ASN A 282 17.61 8.24 49.87
N VAL A 283 16.91 7.11 49.98
CA VAL A 283 16.08 6.74 51.18
C VAL A 283 16.47 5.34 51.68
N ALA A 284 17.74 4.96 51.53
CA ALA A 284 18.29 3.73 52.15
C ALA A 284 19.49 4.07 53.03
#